data_afcbb79e3126a0b3a635498cc87342da
#
_entry.id   afcbb79e3126a0b3a635498cc87342da
#
_cell.length_a   1.000
_cell.length_b   1.000
_cell.length_c   1.000
_cell.angle_alpha   90.00
_cell.angle_beta   90.00
_cell.angle_gamma   90.00
#
_symmetry.space_group_name_H-M   'P 1'
#
loop_
_entity.id
_entity.type
_entity.pdbx_description
1 polymer ?
#
loop_
_entity_poly.entity_id
_entity_poly.type
_entity_poly.pdbx_seq_one_letter_code
_entity_poly.pdbx_strand_id
1 'polypeptide(L)'
;MCIRDSYNDDCTFRLPQKRLTAAWLREVAEAEGYALGDVSYIFCSAQRLLEMNRQWLGHDYFTDVITFDYSDRKGERIVSGDIFIDVETVADNARQYGCTTLQEMRRVIVHGVLHLCGQGDKTPRTNAQMHRKEDKYLKFWETAQ
;
A
#
# COMPACT_ATOMS: atom_id res chain seq x y z
N MET A 1 -13.20 10.58 -8.40
CA MET A 1 -11.79 10.13 -8.31
C MET A 1 -11.75 8.64 -8.04
N CYS A 2 -10.80 7.97 -8.57
CA CYS A 2 -10.70 6.52 -8.43
C CYS A 2 -9.24 6.11 -8.28
N ILE A 3 -9.03 4.88 -7.83
CA ILE A 3 -7.72 4.27 -7.87
C ILE A 3 -7.37 4.06 -9.33
N ARG A 4 -6.17 4.48 -9.71
CA ARG A 4 -5.63 4.18 -11.02
C ARG A 4 -5.32 2.70 -11.11
N ASP A 5 -5.24 2.20 -12.31
CA ASP A 5 -4.90 0.81 -12.51
C ASP A 5 -3.53 0.49 -11.90
N SER A 6 -3.39 -0.71 -11.40
CA SER A 6 -2.09 -1.23 -11.07
C SER A 6 -1.30 -1.47 -12.35
N TYR A 7 0.00 -1.22 -12.34
CA TYR A 7 0.86 -1.53 -13.48
C TYR A 7 2.24 -1.96 -13.01
N ASN A 8 2.95 -2.62 -13.91
CA ASN A 8 4.25 -3.17 -13.63
C ASN A 8 5.34 -2.23 -14.18
N ASP A 9 6.41 -2.05 -13.41
CA ASP A 9 7.57 -1.29 -13.83
C ASP A 9 8.58 -2.23 -14.52
N ASP A 10 9.08 -3.23 -13.81
CA ASP A 10 10.08 -4.15 -14.36
C ASP A 10 9.81 -5.61 -13.99
N CYS A 11 8.58 -5.96 -13.76
CA CYS A 11 8.17 -7.32 -13.40
C CYS A 11 6.82 -7.64 -14.03
N THR A 12 6.39 -8.90 -13.92
CA THR A 12 5.10 -9.35 -14.44
C THR A 12 4.26 -9.90 -13.30
N PHE A 13 3.64 -9.01 -12.55
CA PHE A 13 2.71 -9.40 -11.50
C PHE A 13 1.30 -8.97 -11.89
N ARG A 14 0.32 -9.85 -11.71
CA ARG A 14 -1.09 -9.52 -11.95
C ARG A 14 -1.86 -9.54 -10.64
N LEU A 15 -2.43 -8.41 -10.30
CA LEU A 15 -3.34 -8.30 -9.16
C LEU A 15 -4.74 -8.72 -9.62
N PRO A 16 -5.32 -9.77 -9.02
CA PRO A 16 -6.69 -10.15 -9.34
C PRO A 16 -7.68 -9.21 -8.65
N GLN A 17 -8.92 -9.19 -9.13
CA GLN A 17 -10.03 -8.47 -8.49
C GLN A 17 -9.74 -6.97 -8.31
N LYS A 18 -9.26 -6.32 -9.35
CA LYS A 18 -8.87 -4.90 -9.30
C LYS A 18 -10.02 -3.98 -8.91
N ARG A 19 -11.24 -4.23 -9.40
CA ARG A 19 -12.40 -3.40 -9.08
C ARG A 19 -12.79 -3.53 -7.62
N LEU A 20 -12.77 -4.75 -7.10
CA LEU A 20 -13.07 -5.01 -5.69
C LEU A 20 -12.00 -4.37 -4.79
N THR A 21 -10.74 -4.46 -5.19
CA THR A 21 -9.63 -3.81 -4.49
C THR A 21 -9.83 -2.29 -4.46
N ALA A 22 -10.19 -1.68 -5.59
CA ALA A 22 -10.43 -0.24 -5.65
C ALA A 22 -11.59 0.18 -4.73
N ALA A 23 -12.68 -0.57 -4.73
CA ALA A 23 -13.82 -0.30 -3.87
C ALA A 23 -13.45 -0.43 -2.39
N TRP A 24 -12.68 -1.45 -2.05
CA TRP A 24 -12.19 -1.69 -0.70
C TRP A 24 -11.33 -0.51 -0.22
N LEU A 25 -10.39 -0.06 -1.04
CA LEU A 25 -9.50 1.04 -0.66
C LEU A 25 -10.23 2.38 -0.53
N ARG A 26 -11.30 2.59 -1.29
CA ARG A 26 -12.17 3.76 -1.09
C ARG A 26 -12.83 3.70 0.28
N GLU A 27 -13.33 2.56 0.67
CA GLU A 27 -13.94 2.38 2.00
C GLU A 27 -12.92 2.61 3.10
N VAL A 28 -11.69 2.13 2.93
CA VAL A 28 -10.61 2.36 3.88
C VAL A 28 -10.35 3.86 4.05
N ALA A 29 -10.18 4.59 2.95
CA ALA A 29 -9.95 6.03 3.01
C ALA A 29 -11.11 6.76 3.69
N GLU A 30 -12.35 6.41 3.34
CA GLU A 30 -13.55 7.01 3.95
C GLU A 30 -13.62 6.73 5.45
N ALA A 31 -13.29 5.52 5.86
CA ALA A 31 -13.28 5.15 7.28
C ALA A 31 -12.21 5.94 8.05
N GLU A 32 -11.13 6.33 7.39
CA GLU A 32 -10.09 7.18 7.98
C GLU A 32 -10.41 8.67 7.88
N GLY A 33 -11.53 9.03 7.27
CA GLY A 33 -11.99 10.42 7.17
C GLY A 33 -11.54 11.15 5.93
N TYR A 34 -11.20 10.42 4.86
CA TYR A 34 -10.69 11.01 3.62
C TYR A 34 -11.43 10.46 2.40
N ALA A 35 -11.35 11.18 1.28
CA ALA A 35 -11.76 10.67 -0.01
C ALA A 35 -10.52 10.13 -0.73
N LEU A 36 -10.68 9.06 -1.47
CA LEU A 36 -9.60 8.51 -2.28
C LEU A 36 -9.51 9.27 -3.59
N GLY A 37 -8.36 9.89 -3.84
CA GLY A 37 -8.08 10.58 -5.09
C GLY A 37 -7.34 9.68 -6.07
N ASP A 38 -6.34 10.24 -6.75
CA ASP A 38 -5.53 9.50 -7.71
C ASP A 38 -4.45 8.71 -6.97
N VAL A 39 -4.69 7.43 -6.79
CA VAL A 39 -3.73 6.52 -6.16
C VAL A 39 -3.34 5.45 -7.17
N SER A 40 -2.03 5.31 -7.39
CA SER A 40 -1.47 4.25 -8.23
C SER A 40 -0.66 3.31 -7.36
N TYR A 41 -0.76 2.02 -7.62
CA TYR A 41 0.17 1.07 -7.02
C TYR A 41 0.92 0.36 -8.15
N ILE A 42 2.24 0.43 -8.06
CA ILE A 42 3.16 -0.02 -9.10
C ILE A 42 3.98 -1.18 -8.56
N PHE A 43 3.93 -2.29 -9.26
CA PHE A 43 4.68 -3.49 -8.89
C PHE A 43 6.04 -3.48 -9.56
N CYS A 44 7.08 -3.79 -8.79
CA CYS A 44 8.44 -3.78 -9.30
C CYS A 44 9.28 -4.85 -8.61
N SER A 45 10.52 -5.03 -9.07
CA SER A 45 11.48 -5.94 -8.46
C SER A 45 12.14 -5.32 -7.23
N ALA A 46 12.78 -6.15 -6.43
CA ALA A 46 13.57 -5.71 -5.28
C ALA A 46 14.67 -4.74 -5.72
N GLN A 47 15.35 -5.05 -6.82
CA GLN A 47 16.44 -4.21 -7.34
C GLN A 47 15.94 -2.83 -7.73
N ARG A 48 14.79 -2.76 -8.41
CA ARG A 48 14.22 -1.48 -8.83
C ARG A 48 13.83 -0.62 -7.63
N LEU A 49 13.24 -1.21 -6.62
CA LEU A 49 12.84 -0.48 -5.42
C LEU A 49 14.05 0.00 -4.64
N LEU A 50 15.12 -0.81 -4.57
CA LEU A 50 16.36 -0.41 -3.93
C LEU A 50 16.99 0.80 -4.65
N GLU A 51 17.01 0.80 -5.97
CA GLU A 51 17.50 1.94 -6.76
C GLU A 51 16.71 3.21 -6.46
N MET A 52 15.39 3.11 -6.40
CA MET A 52 14.52 4.24 -6.05
C MET A 52 14.80 4.74 -4.63
N ASN A 53 14.99 3.82 -3.70
CA ASN A 53 15.27 4.17 -2.31
C ASN A 53 16.59 4.95 -2.20
N ARG A 54 17.62 4.52 -2.92
CA ARG A 54 18.91 5.23 -2.99
C ARG A 54 18.76 6.59 -3.66
N GLN A 55 18.09 6.64 -4.80
CA GLN A 55 18.03 7.84 -5.66
C GLN A 55 17.14 8.92 -5.08
N TRP A 56 15.97 8.55 -4.56
CA TRP A 56 14.92 9.50 -4.18
C TRP A 56 14.85 9.76 -2.69
N LEU A 57 15.20 8.78 -1.85
CA LEU A 57 15.07 8.89 -0.40
C LEU A 57 16.41 8.91 0.32
N GLY A 58 17.51 8.70 -0.40
CA GLY A 58 18.84 8.68 0.20
C GLY A 58 19.10 7.50 1.12
N HIS A 59 18.31 6.45 1.02
CA HIS A 59 18.44 5.24 1.82
C HIS A 59 19.09 4.14 1.00
N ASP A 60 19.95 3.34 1.61
CA ASP A 60 20.65 2.25 0.94
C ASP A 60 20.30 0.92 1.63
N TYR A 61 19.01 0.58 1.63
CA TYR A 61 18.54 -0.69 2.18
C TYR A 61 17.27 -1.12 1.43
N PHE A 62 16.99 -2.42 1.49
CA PHE A 62 15.78 -2.97 0.89
C PHE A 62 14.56 -2.66 1.76
N THR A 63 13.45 -2.37 1.11
CA THR A 63 12.15 -2.22 1.76
C THR A 63 11.11 -2.86 0.84
N ASP A 64 9.93 -3.19 1.39
CA ASP A 64 8.86 -3.80 0.60
C ASP A 64 7.99 -2.78 -0.13
N VAL A 65 7.98 -1.53 0.32
CA VAL A 65 7.09 -0.50 -0.23
C VAL A 65 7.73 0.88 -0.09
N ILE A 66 7.51 1.72 -1.10
CA ILE A 66 7.83 3.15 -1.06
C ILE A 66 6.56 3.90 -1.45
N THR A 67 6.21 4.91 -0.67
CA THR A 67 5.01 5.73 -0.90
C THR A 67 5.40 7.17 -1.17
N PHE A 68 4.95 7.73 -2.30
CA PHE A 68 5.06 9.15 -2.61
C PHE A 68 3.70 9.79 -2.41
N ASP A 69 3.63 10.75 -1.52
CA ASP A 69 2.38 11.32 -0.99
C ASP A 69 2.12 12.69 -1.62
N TYR A 70 1.02 12.80 -2.35
CA TYR A 70 0.55 14.05 -2.98
C TYR A 70 -0.79 14.51 -2.39
N SER A 71 -1.13 14.02 -1.21
CA SER A 71 -2.45 14.20 -0.61
C SER A 71 -2.70 15.63 -0.16
N ASP A 72 -3.97 16.03 -0.20
CA ASP A 72 -4.46 17.25 0.42
C ASP A 72 -5.30 16.88 1.64
N ARG A 73 -4.62 16.60 2.75
CA ARG A 73 -5.29 16.12 3.96
C ARG A 73 -5.97 17.23 4.75
N LYS A 74 -5.53 18.48 4.60
CA LYS A 74 -6.06 19.60 5.38
C LYS A 74 -7.16 20.36 4.68
N GLY A 75 -7.11 20.45 3.35
CA GLY A 75 -8.10 21.16 2.55
C GLY A 75 -9.29 20.29 2.21
N GLU A 76 -9.29 19.71 1.03
CA GLU A 76 -10.41 18.88 0.55
C GLU A 76 -10.42 17.47 1.15
N ARG A 77 -9.41 17.11 1.93
CA ARG A 77 -9.27 15.79 2.57
C ARG A 77 -9.28 14.66 1.53
N ILE A 78 -8.48 14.85 0.50
CA ILE A 78 -8.30 13.87 -0.58
C ILE A 78 -6.91 13.29 -0.47
N VAL A 79 -6.81 11.95 -0.45
CA VAL A 79 -5.53 11.27 -0.44
C VAL A 79 -5.16 10.85 -1.86
N SER A 80 -3.92 11.11 -2.24
CA SER A 80 -3.38 10.82 -3.55
C SER A 80 -1.92 10.44 -3.42
N GLY A 81 -1.44 9.58 -4.29
CA GLY A 81 -0.04 9.21 -4.26
C GLY A 81 0.28 8.00 -5.11
N ASP A 82 1.56 7.68 -5.13
CA ASP A 82 2.09 6.50 -5.82
C ASP A 82 2.69 5.56 -4.79
N ILE A 83 2.31 4.29 -4.87
CA ILE A 83 2.76 3.24 -3.96
C ILE A 83 3.53 2.22 -4.80
N PHE A 84 4.85 2.17 -4.61
CA PHE A 84 5.72 1.22 -5.30
C PHE A 84 5.94 0.02 -4.41
N ILE A 85 5.70 -1.17 -4.93
CA ILE A 85 5.69 -2.41 -4.16
C ILE A 85 6.66 -3.41 -4.77
N ASP A 86 7.58 -3.90 -3.94
CA ASP A 86 8.52 -4.95 -4.32
C ASP A 86 7.85 -6.31 -4.17
N VAL A 87 7.49 -6.91 -5.30
CA VAL A 87 6.76 -8.19 -5.31
C VAL A 87 7.59 -9.35 -4.78
N GLU A 88 8.91 -9.29 -4.93
CA GLU A 88 9.80 -10.34 -4.43
C GLU A 88 9.83 -10.36 -2.90
N THR A 89 10.00 -9.19 -2.30
CA THR A 89 10.00 -9.06 -0.84
C THR A 89 8.65 -9.42 -0.25
N VAL A 90 7.56 -9.00 -0.91
CA VAL A 90 6.21 -9.37 -0.45
C VAL A 90 6.03 -10.89 -0.46
N ALA A 91 6.48 -11.57 -1.51
CA ALA A 91 6.40 -13.04 -1.58
C ALA A 91 7.24 -13.71 -0.49
N ASP A 92 8.44 -13.18 -0.20
CA ASP A 92 9.30 -13.69 0.87
C ASP A 92 8.66 -13.49 2.24
N ASN A 93 8.09 -12.31 2.49
CA ASN A 93 7.39 -12.02 3.75
C ASN A 93 6.19 -12.93 3.95
N ALA A 94 5.44 -13.19 2.88
CA ALA A 94 4.29 -14.09 2.93
C ALA A 94 4.71 -15.49 3.39
N ARG A 95 5.81 -15.99 2.86
CA ARG A 95 6.35 -17.29 3.27
C ARG A 95 6.74 -17.30 4.75
N GLN A 96 7.39 -16.25 5.22
CA GLN A 96 7.79 -16.14 6.62
C GLN A 96 6.59 -16.09 7.57
N TYR A 97 5.52 -15.42 7.17
CA TYR A 97 4.32 -15.25 8.00
C TYR A 97 3.31 -16.37 7.83
N GLY A 98 3.57 -17.32 6.94
CA GLY A 98 2.68 -18.46 6.73
C GLY A 98 1.35 -18.09 6.05
N CYS A 99 1.37 -17.09 5.17
CA CYS A 99 0.18 -16.69 4.43
C CYS A 99 0.46 -16.71 2.92
N THR A 100 -0.58 -16.44 2.12
CA THR A 100 -0.40 -16.39 0.66
C THR A 100 0.22 -15.07 0.25
N THR A 101 0.84 -15.06 -0.93
CA THR A 101 1.39 -13.83 -1.50
C THR A 101 0.31 -12.76 -1.66
N LEU A 102 -0.90 -13.15 -2.08
CA LEU A 102 -2.01 -12.20 -2.25
C LEU A 102 -2.47 -11.61 -0.91
N GLN A 103 -2.48 -12.40 0.15
CA GLN A 103 -2.83 -11.90 1.48
C GLN A 103 -1.82 -10.85 1.95
N GLU A 104 -0.53 -11.12 1.79
CA GLU A 104 0.50 -10.16 2.14
C GLU A 104 0.48 -8.95 1.22
N MET A 105 0.21 -9.15 -0.07
CA MET A 105 0.09 -8.05 -1.02
C MET A 105 -1.01 -7.08 -0.62
N ARG A 106 -2.17 -7.59 -0.21
CA ARG A 106 -3.27 -6.74 0.26
C ARG A 106 -2.89 -5.97 1.51
N ARG A 107 -2.15 -6.60 2.43
CA ARG A 107 -1.64 -5.92 3.62
C ARG A 107 -0.73 -4.75 3.24
N VAL A 108 0.18 -4.95 2.31
CA VAL A 108 1.12 -3.92 1.86
C VAL A 108 0.39 -2.78 1.15
N ILE A 109 -0.59 -3.10 0.30
CA ILE A 109 -1.38 -2.09 -0.41
C ILE A 109 -2.15 -1.21 0.59
N VAL A 110 -2.86 -1.81 1.54
CA VAL A 110 -3.61 -1.03 2.53
C VAL A 110 -2.69 -0.25 3.45
N HIS A 111 -1.53 -0.80 3.77
CA HIS A 111 -0.49 -0.10 4.54
C HIS A 111 -0.10 1.22 3.85
N GLY A 112 0.15 1.17 2.54
CA GLY A 112 0.48 2.36 1.75
C GLY A 112 -0.66 3.38 1.75
N VAL A 113 -1.90 2.93 1.58
CA VAL A 113 -3.06 3.84 1.63
C VAL A 113 -3.21 4.46 3.02
N LEU A 114 -2.97 3.71 4.08
CA LEU A 114 -3.02 4.24 5.45
C LEU A 114 -1.95 5.29 5.68
N HIS A 115 -0.76 5.14 5.11
CA HIS A 115 0.26 6.18 5.13
C HIS A 115 -0.24 7.46 4.46
N LEU A 116 -0.90 7.33 3.31
CA LEU A 116 -1.49 8.49 2.62
C LEU A 116 -2.55 9.17 3.49
N CYS A 117 -3.24 8.41 4.32
CA CYS A 117 -4.22 8.94 5.28
C CYS A 117 -3.57 9.52 6.54
N GLY A 118 -2.24 9.57 6.58
CA GLY A 118 -1.52 10.19 7.69
C GLY A 118 -1.15 9.25 8.84
N GLN A 119 -1.40 7.94 8.70
CA GLN A 119 -1.03 6.98 9.73
C GLN A 119 0.47 6.71 9.69
N GLY A 120 1.15 7.05 10.79
CA GLY A 120 2.58 6.73 10.93
C GLY A 120 2.81 5.32 11.41
N ASP A 121 4.07 4.88 11.35
CA ASP A 121 4.49 3.56 11.82
C ASP A 121 5.90 3.53 12.41
N LYS A 122 6.49 4.71 12.62
CA LYS A 122 7.91 4.81 13.01
C LYS A 122 8.14 4.67 14.51
N THR A 123 7.11 4.87 15.34
CA THR A 123 7.22 4.67 16.78
C THR A 123 6.56 3.36 17.16
N PRO A 124 6.88 2.76 18.32
CA PRO A 124 6.18 1.53 18.75
C PRO A 124 4.67 1.71 18.82
N ARG A 125 4.21 2.88 19.27
CA ARG A 125 2.78 3.18 19.36
C ARG A 125 2.12 3.26 17.99
N THR A 126 2.68 4.04 17.07
CA THR A 126 2.11 4.22 15.74
C THR A 126 2.24 2.95 14.91
N ASN A 127 3.31 2.19 15.10
CA ASN A 127 3.46 0.89 14.45
C ASN A 127 2.35 -0.09 14.88
N ALA A 128 2.04 -0.13 16.18
CA ALA A 128 0.95 -0.96 16.69
C ALA A 128 -0.41 -0.49 16.15
N GLN A 129 -0.62 0.82 16.04
CA GLN A 129 -1.84 1.39 15.46
C GLN A 129 -1.97 0.99 13.99
N MET A 130 -0.89 1.08 13.23
CA MET A 130 -0.87 0.70 11.82
C MET A 130 -1.27 -0.78 11.66
N HIS A 131 -0.67 -1.67 12.43
CA HIS A 131 -0.99 -3.09 12.36
C HIS A 131 -2.45 -3.39 12.71
N ARG A 132 -2.99 -2.72 13.72
CA ARG A 132 -4.41 -2.89 14.08
C ARG A 132 -5.33 -2.46 12.96
N LYS A 133 -5.00 -1.36 12.28
CA LYS A 133 -5.78 -0.88 11.14
C LYS A 133 -5.67 -1.83 9.95
N GLU A 134 -4.47 -2.31 9.66
CA GLU A 134 -4.28 -3.31 8.61
C GLU A 134 -5.16 -4.54 8.86
N ASP A 135 -5.12 -5.07 10.06
CA ASP A 135 -5.91 -6.24 10.43
C ASP A 135 -7.42 -5.98 10.29
N LYS A 136 -7.87 -4.81 10.74
CA LYS A 136 -9.27 -4.39 10.64
C LYS A 136 -9.73 -4.36 9.18
N TYR A 137 -8.95 -3.72 8.32
CA TYR A 137 -9.35 -3.53 6.92
C TYR A 137 -9.18 -4.81 6.09
N LEU A 138 -8.27 -5.68 6.47
CA LEU A 138 -8.19 -7.01 5.86
C LEU A 138 -9.43 -7.85 6.16
N LYS A 139 -10.02 -7.70 7.34
CA LYS A 139 -11.30 -8.34 7.65
C LYS A 139 -12.42 -7.80 6.78
N PHE A 140 -12.43 -6.50 6.50
CA PHE A 140 -13.39 -5.91 5.57
C PHE A 140 -13.28 -6.55 4.18
N TRP A 141 -12.07 -6.78 3.71
CA TRP A 141 -11.85 -7.47 2.44
C TRP A 141 -12.46 -8.87 2.46
N GLU A 142 -12.24 -9.63 3.52
CA GLU A 142 -12.75 -10.99 3.64
C GLU A 142 -14.28 -11.03 3.63
N THR A 143 -14.91 -10.07 4.30
CA THR A 143 -16.38 -10.03 4.39
C THR A 143 -17.04 -9.48 3.13
N ALA A 144 -16.32 -8.74 2.32
CA ALA A 144 -16.84 -8.14 1.09
C ALA A 144 -16.90 -9.12 -0.08
N GLN A 145 -16.34 -10.32 0.07
CA GLN A 145 -16.29 -11.32 -1.01
C GLN A 145 -17.48 -12.27 -1.02
#